data_42fc46cfd2a52d5d76667da542672910
#
_entry.id   42fc46cfd2a52d5d76667da542672910
#
_cell.length_a   1.000
_cell.length_b   1.000
_cell.length_c   1.000
_cell.angle_alpha   90.00
_cell.angle_beta   90.00
_cell.angle_gamma   90.00
#
_symmetry.space_group_name_H-M   'P 1'
#
loop_
_entity.id
_entity.type
_entity.pdbx_description
1 polymer ?
#
loop_
_entity_poly.entity_id
_entity_poly.type
_entity_poly.pdbx_seq_one_letter_code
_entity_poly.pdbx_strand_id
1 'polypeptide(L)'
;MKKQLFSTLLFACSLTTLTAQTPVYLDDTQPIEARVKDALNRMTLEEKVALCHAQSKFSSPGVPRLGIPELWMSDGPHGVRAEINWNDWGYAKWTNDSITAFPALTCLAATWNPEMSAIYGKAIGEEARYREKDVLLGPGVNIYRTPLNGRNFEYMGEDPYLAGVMCVPYIREIQKNGVAVSVKHYALNNQELWRGHIDVQLSNRALHEIYLPAFKAAVQKGGAWTVMGAYNKVRGQHACHNDLLLNKILKNDWGFDGVVVTDWGGAHDTYEAAMNGLDIEMGSYTNGLTSESAFTFDDYYLAKPYLRMLKEGKVPMSTVDDK
;
A
#
# COMPACT_ATOMS: atom_id res chain seq x y z
N MET A 1 -55.09 -21.78 -68.85
CA MET A 1 -54.00 -22.23 -68.04
C MET A 1 -53.17 -20.99 -67.63
N LYS A 2 -53.32 -20.53 -66.35
CA LYS A 2 -52.61 -19.36 -65.80
C LYS A 2 -51.44 -19.88 -64.99
N LYS A 3 -50.21 -19.55 -65.38
CA LYS A 3 -49.00 -19.83 -64.60
C LYS A 3 -48.81 -18.70 -63.52
N GLN A 4 -48.88 -19.08 -62.27
CA GLN A 4 -48.49 -18.19 -61.17
C GLN A 4 -47.00 -18.29 -60.97
N LEU A 5 -46.28 -17.12 -61.03
CA LEU A 5 -44.89 -16.97 -60.61
C LEU A 5 -44.87 -16.72 -59.12
N PHE A 6 -44.28 -17.62 -58.36
CA PHE A 6 -43.95 -17.38 -56.94
C PHE A 6 -42.53 -16.65 -56.88
N SER A 7 -42.55 -15.41 -56.46
CA SER A 7 -41.33 -14.64 -56.19
C SER A 7 -40.92 -14.86 -54.73
N THR A 8 -39.85 -15.60 -54.49
CA THR A 8 -39.31 -15.82 -53.18
C THR A 8 -38.34 -14.69 -52.84
N LEU A 9 -38.76 -13.79 -51.93
CA LEU A 9 -37.90 -12.75 -51.39
C LEU A 9 -36.99 -13.37 -50.32
N LEU A 10 -35.69 -13.51 -50.61
CA LEU A 10 -34.68 -13.85 -49.62
C LEU A 10 -34.36 -12.58 -48.80
N PHE A 11 -34.78 -12.57 -47.54
CA PHE A 11 -34.32 -11.56 -46.57
C PHE A 11 -32.95 -11.98 -46.03
N ALA A 12 -31.88 -11.35 -46.52
CA ALA A 12 -30.54 -11.51 -45.99
C ALA A 12 -30.44 -10.72 -44.67
N CYS A 13 -30.57 -11.42 -43.54
CA CYS A 13 -30.31 -10.85 -42.22
C CYS A 13 -28.79 -10.73 -42.05
N SER A 14 -28.22 -9.55 -42.27
CA SER A 14 -26.81 -9.24 -41.95
C SER A 14 -26.68 -9.22 -40.43
N LEU A 15 -26.17 -10.31 -39.84
CA LEU A 15 -25.67 -10.32 -38.47
C LEU A 15 -24.38 -9.49 -38.44
N THR A 16 -24.51 -8.22 -38.14
CA THR A 16 -23.35 -7.43 -37.70
C THR A 16 -22.98 -7.95 -36.32
N THR A 17 -21.94 -8.77 -36.26
CA THR A 17 -21.25 -9.08 -35.00
C THR A 17 -20.66 -7.77 -34.48
N LEU A 18 -21.35 -7.14 -33.51
CA LEU A 18 -20.72 -6.13 -32.70
C LEU A 18 -19.59 -6.84 -31.91
N THR A 19 -18.37 -6.75 -32.41
CA THR A 19 -17.20 -7.05 -31.58
C THR A 19 -17.18 -6.00 -30.48
N ALA A 20 -17.54 -6.40 -29.26
CA ALA A 20 -17.40 -5.53 -28.10
C ALA A 20 -15.92 -5.12 -28.00
N GLN A 21 -15.66 -3.83 -28.19
CA GLN A 21 -14.33 -3.31 -28.08
C GLN A 21 -13.79 -3.58 -26.67
N THR A 22 -12.59 -4.18 -26.55
CA THR A 22 -11.95 -4.41 -25.27
C THR A 22 -11.92 -3.11 -24.46
N PRO A 23 -12.41 -3.09 -23.22
CA PRO A 23 -12.30 -1.89 -22.38
C PRO A 23 -10.88 -1.39 -22.28
N VAL A 24 -10.70 -0.06 -22.26
CA VAL A 24 -9.37 0.56 -22.24
C VAL A 24 -8.55 0.09 -21.03
N TYR A 25 -9.17 -0.10 -19.87
CA TYR A 25 -8.47 -0.54 -18.66
C TYR A 25 -7.89 -1.97 -18.76
N LEU A 26 -8.42 -2.81 -19.65
CA LEU A 26 -7.94 -4.18 -19.92
C LEU A 26 -6.89 -4.24 -21.04
N ASP A 27 -6.70 -3.17 -21.80
CA ASP A 27 -5.75 -3.09 -22.91
C ASP A 27 -4.40 -2.62 -22.36
N ASP A 28 -3.44 -3.53 -22.22
CA ASP A 28 -2.10 -3.28 -21.69
C ASP A 28 -1.21 -2.46 -22.62
N THR A 29 -1.63 -2.24 -23.89
CA THR A 29 -0.95 -1.35 -24.83
C THR A 29 -1.28 0.13 -24.59
N GLN A 30 -2.33 0.42 -23.82
CA GLN A 30 -2.73 1.79 -23.51
C GLN A 30 -1.90 2.38 -22.35
N PRO A 31 -1.70 3.70 -22.33
CA PRO A 31 -1.05 4.37 -21.20
C PRO A 31 -1.75 4.06 -19.88
N ILE A 32 -0.97 3.89 -18.80
CA ILE A 32 -1.49 3.56 -17.45
C ILE A 32 -2.57 4.56 -17.03
N GLU A 33 -2.35 5.87 -17.21
CA GLU A 33 -3.31 6.91 -16.86
C GLU A 33 -4.66 6.77 -17.59
N ALA A 34 -4.64 6.36 -18.85
CA ALA A 34 -5.86 6.13 -19.61
C ALA A 34 -6.62 4.89 -19.07
N ARG A 35 -5.89 3.85 -18.70
CA ARG A 35 -6.42 2.62 -18.10
C ARG A 35 -7.03 2.88 -16.73
N VAL A 36 -6.33 3.60 -15.87
CA VAL A 36 -6.80 4.01 -14.54
C VAL A 36 -8.08 4.83 -14.65
N LYS A 37 -8.10 5.86 -15.51
CA LYS A 37 -9.28 6.70 -15.73
C LYS A 37 -10.49 5.90 -16.24
N ASP A 38 -10.29 4.95 -17.15
CA ASP A 38 -11.39 4.10 -17.64
C ASP A 38 -11.92 3.18 -16.54
N ALA A 39 -11.03 2.58 -15.72
CA ALA A 39 -11.42 1.77 -14.58
C ALA A 39 -12.22 2.58 -13.54
N LEU A 40 -11.71 3.75 -13.13
CA LEU A 40 -12.39 4.65 -12.19
C LEU A 40 -13.79 5.08 -12.66
N ASN A 41 -13.95 5.37 -13.96
CA ASN A 41 -15.25 5.74 -14.53
C ASN A 41 -16.26 4.59 -14.52
N ARG A 42 -15.81 3.35 -14.42
CA ARG A 42 -16.66 2.15 -14.36
C ARG A 42 -16.99 1.70 -12.95
N MET A 43 -16.20 2.12 -11.96
CA MET A 43 -16.42 1.79 -10.54
C MET A 43 -17.60 2.55 -9.96
N THR A 44 -18.36 1.88 -9.11
CA THR A 44 -19.31 2.56 -8.21
C THR A 44 -18.57 3.26 -7.08
N LEU A 45 -19.22 4.16 -6.37
CA LEU A 45 -18.65 4.82 -5.21
C LEU A 45 -18.25 3.81 -4.11
N GLU A 46 -19.09 2.81 -3.89
CA GLU A 46 -18.85 1.74 -2.93
C GLU A 46 -17.61 0.91 -3.29
N GLU A 47 -17.43 0.60 -4.58
CA GLU A 47 -16.23 -0.12 -5.06
C GLU A 47 -14.95 0.72 -4.87
N LYS A 48 -14.99 2.02 -5.15
CA LYS A 48 -13.87 2.93 -4.93
C LYS A 48 -13.49 3.00 -3.45
N VAL A 49 -14.47 3.17 -2.57
CA VAL A 49 -14.24 3.21 -1.12
C VAL A 49 -13.71 1.86 -0.60
N ALA A 50 -14.21 0.75 -1.13
CA ALA A 50 -13.74 -0.57 -0.74
C ALA A 50 -12.22 -0.76 -0.99
N LEU A 51 -11.68 -0.19 -2.07
CA LEU A 51 -10.24 -0.23 -2.34
C LEU A 51 -9.39 0.54 -1.30
N CYS A 52 -10.00 1.49 -0.59
CA CYS A 52 -9.30 2.33 0.38
C CYS A 52 -9.11 1.67 1.76
N HIS A 53 -9.54 0.43 1.97
CA HIS A 53 -9.39 -0.24 3.27
C HIS A 53 -9.23 -1.76 3.14
N ALA A 54 -8.79 -2.39 4.22
CA ALA A 54 -8.61 -3.83 4.29
C ALA A 54 -9.94 -4.59 4.19
N GLN A 55 -9.86 -5.80 3.62
CA GLN A 55 -10.90 -6.83 3.71
C GLN A 55 -10.45 -8.05 4.54
N SER A 56 -9.16 -8.18 4.76
CA SER A 56 -8.55 -9.21 5.61
C SER A 56 -7.38 -8.63 6.38
N LYS A 57 -6.68 -9.45 7.15
CA LYS A 57 -5.47 -8.99 7.87
C LYS A 57 -4.38 -8.46 6.94
N PHE A 58 -4.26 -8.98 5.72
CA PHE A 58 -3.19 -8.62 4.79
C PHE A 58 -3.67 -8.39 3.36
N SER A 59 -4.96 -8.13 3.13
CA SER A 59 -5.43 -7.78 1.80
C SER A 59 -6.42 -6.62 1.79
N SER A 60 -6.40 -5.85 0.70
CA SER A 60 -7.49 -4.97 0.30
C SER A 60 -8.29 -5.63 -0.82
N PRO A 61 -9.59 -5.36 -0.96
CA PRO A 61 -10.41 -5.98 -2.00
C PRO A 61 -10.00 -5.49 -3.38
N GLY A 62 -10.25 -6.34 -4.38
CA GLY A 62 -10.28 -5.91 -5.77
C GLY A 62 -11.67 -5.39 -6.18
N VAL A 63 -11.90 -5.32 -7.49
CA VAL A 63 -13.22 -5.05 -8.06
C VAL A 63 -13.59 -6.24 -8.97
N PRO A 64 -14.16 -7.33 -8.42
CA PRO A 64 -14.40 -8.58 -9.15
C PRO A 64 -15.26 -8.38 -10.40
N ARG A 65 -16.24 -7.48 -10.36
CA ARG A 65 -17.09 -7.13 -11.50
C ARG A 65 -16.29 -6.59 -12.70
N LEU A 66 -15.16 -5.96 -12.44
CA LEU A 66 -14.25 -5.44 -13.46
C LEU A 66 -13.04 -6.36 -13.71
N GLY A 67 -12.93 -7.49 -12.99
CA GLY A 67 -11.78 -8.37 -13.08
C GLY A 67 -10.51 -7.77 -12.46
N ILE A 68 -10.62 -6.75 -11.61
CA ILE A 68 -9.49 -6.17 -10.87
C ILE A 68 -9.26 -7.05 -9.64
N PRO A 69 -8.05 -7.63 -9.49
CA PRO A 69 -7.75 -8.57 -8.40
C PRO A 69 -7.64 -7.87 -7.05
N GLU A 70 -7.67 -8.66 -5.98
CA GLU A 70 -7.29 -8.27 -4.64
C GLU A 70 -5.81 -7.88 -4.57
N LEU A 71 -5.45 -7.01 -3.64
CA LEU A 71 -4.07 -6.66 -3.34
C LEU A 71 -3.62 -7.37 -2.07
N TRP A 72 -2.67 -8.29 -2.19
CA TRP A 72 -2.13 -9.07 -1.08
C TRP A 72 -0.80 -8.53 -0.58
N MET A 73 -0.73 -8.27 0.72
CA MET A 73 0.46 -7.77 1.41
C MET A 73 1.08 -8.88 2.28
N SER A 74 2.36 -8.74 2.60
CA SER A 74 3.01 -9.59 3.61
C SER A 74 4.01 -8.78 4.41
N ASP A 75 4.06 -8.99 5.74
CA ASP A 75 5.24 -8.63 6.51
C ASP A 75 6.44 -9.36 5.91
N GLY A 76 7.52 -8.74 5.85
CA GLY A 76 8.54 -8.30 6.61
C GLY A 76 9.74 -7.86 5.81
N PRO A 77 10.59 -7.02 6.40
CA PRO A 77 11.80 -6.52 5.75
C PRO A 77 12.93 -7.56 5.62
N HIS A 78 12.85 -8.69 6.33
CA HIS A 78 13.86 -9.76 6.31
C HIS A 78 13.26 -11.17 6.32
N GLY A 79 12.13 -11.32 5.64
CA GLY A 79 11.46 -12.60 5.38
C GLY A 79 10.01 -12.40 5.02
N VAL A 80 9.51 -13.17 4.06
CA VAL A 80 8.08 -13.18 3.74
C VAL A 80 7.35 -13.93 4.84
N ARG A 81 6.35 -13.32 5.47
CA ARG A 81 5.65 -13.92 6.60
C ARG A 81 4.89 -15.16 6.19
N ALA A 82 4.86 -16.17 7.08
CA ALA A 82 3.95 -17.29 6.96
C ALA A 82 2.48 -16.83 6.99
N GLU A 83 1.61 -17.54 6.28
CA GLU A 83 0.21 -17.14 6.15
C GLU A 83 -0.53 -17.18 7.49
N ILE A 84 -1.37 -16.20 7.70
CA ILE A 84 -2.26 -16.09 8.86
C ILE A 84 -3.72 -16.22 8.45
N ASN A 85 -4.58 -16.41 9.42
CA ASN A 85 -6.02 -16.46 9.20
C ASN A 85 -6.54 -15.13 8.64
N TRP A 86 -7.67 -15.20 7.95
CA TRP A 86 -8.30 -14.03 7.34
C TRP A 86 -8.59 -12.88 8.33
N ASN A 87 -9.13 -13.21 9.50
CA ASN A 87 -9.63 -12.24 10.47
C ASN A 87 -8.79 -12.12 11.75
N ASP A 88 -7.82 -12.99 11.97
CA ASP A 88 -7.03 -13.01 13.20
C ASP A 88 -5.54 -13.25 12.94
N TRP A 89 -4.71 -13.14 13.98
CA TRP A 89 -3.26 -13.28 13.90
C TRP A 89 -2.77 -14.74 14.01
N GLY A 90 -3.68 -15.71 14.05
CA GLY A 90 -3.32 -17.12 14.07
C GLY A 90 -2.75 -17.58 12.74
N TYR A 91 -1.78 -18.50 12.77
CA TYR A 91 -1.23 -19.08 11.54
C TYR A 91 -2.28 -19.92 10.80
N ALA A 92 -2.32 -19.77 9.48
CA ALA A 92 -3.21 -20.57 8.61
C ALA A 92 -2.80 -22.06 8.54
N LYS A 93 -1.55 -22.37 8.94
CA LYS A 93 -1.00 -23.75 9.02
C LYS A 93 -1.02 -24.47 7.67
N TRP A 94 -0.71 -23.77 6.60
CA TRP A 94 -0.57 -24.40 5.28
C TRP A 94 0.65 -25.31 5.25
N THR A 95 0.53 -26.46 4.60
CA THR A 95 1.59 -27.47 4.54
C THR A 95 2.83 -27.04 3.75
N ASN A 96 2.67 -26.09 2.83
CA ASN A 96 3.72 -25.51 1.99
C ASN A 96 4.16 -24.13 2.42
N ASP A 97 3.93 -23.76 3.68
CA ASP A 97 4.20 -22.43 4.22
C ASP A 97 5.64 -22.29 4.76
N SER A 98 6.61 -22.85 4.01
CA SER A 98 8.03 -22.64 4.30
C SER A 98 8.47 -21.26 3.84
N ILE A 99 9.21 -20.56 4.69
CA ILE A 99 9.73 -19.21 4.44
C ILE A 99 11.22 -19.16 4.74
N THR A 100 11.92 -18.24 4.06
CA THR A 100 13.33 -17.97 4.33
C THR A 100 13.47 -16.94 5.43
N ALA A 101 14.22 -17.25 6.48
CA ALA A 101 14.68 -16.27 7.46
C ALA A 101 15.95 -15.59 6.93
N PHE A 102 15.78 -14.41 6.34
CA PHE A 102 16.90 -13.59 5.89
C PHE A 102 17.60 -12.91 7.08
N PRO A 103 18.89 -12.51 6.93
CA PRO A 103 19.57 -11.71 7.94
C PRO A 103 18.78 -10.43 8.26
N ALA A 104 18.80 -10.00 9.53
CA ALA A 104 18.20 -8.72 9.93
C ALA A 104 18.78 -7.55 9.13
N LEU A 105 17.97 -6.49 8.90
CA LEU A 105 18.44 -5.34 8.13
C LEU A 105 19.64 -4.62 8.76
N THR A 106 19.78 -4.65 10.08
CA THR A 106 20.99 -4.22 10.77
C THR A 106 22.23 -4.95 10.27
N CYS A 107 22.14 -6.28 10.11
CA CYS A 107 23.24 -7.11 9.59
C CYS A 107 23.53 -6.78 8.12
N LEU A 108 22.48 -6.60 7.30
CA LEU A 108 22.64 -6.18 5.91
C LEU A 108 23.34 -4.83 5.82
N ALA A 109 22.90 -3.83 6.58
CA ALA A 109 23.50 -2.50 6.59
C ALA A 109 24.95 -2.49 7.08
N ALA A 110 25.29 -3.36 8.04
CA ALA A 110 26.66 -3.52 8.56
C ALA A 110 27.66 -4.04 7.51
N THR A 111 27.19 -4.56 6.38
CA THR A 111 28.07 -4.92 5.26
C THR A 111 28.63 -3.72 4.53
N TRP A 112 28.00 -2.56 4.60
CA TRP A 112 28.30 -1.35 3.83
C TRP A 112 28.38 -1.60 2.32
N ASN A 113 27.73 -2.66 1.86
CA ASN A 113 27.79 -3.11 0.46
C ASN A 113 26.42 -3.03 -0.21
N PRO A 114 26.15 -2.03 -1.08
CA PRO A 114 24.92 -1.91 -1.82
C PRO A 114 24.61 -3.09 -2.77
N GLU A 115 25.65 -3.78 -3.27
CA GLU A 115 25.47 -4.98 -4.12
C GLU A 115 24.88 -6.13 -3.30
N MET A 116 25.30 -6.27 -2.03
CA MET A 116 24.72 -7.25 -1.12
C MET A 116 23.25 -6.93 -0.85
N SER A 117 22.90 -5.65 -0.73
CA SER A 117 21.52 -5.21 -0.60
C SER A 117 20.69 -5.52 -1.86
N ALA A 118 21.29 -5.42 -3.04
CA ALA A 118 20.63 -5.83 -4.30
C ALA A 118 20.39 -7.34 -4.34
N ILE A 119 21.37 -8.16 -3.99
CA ILE A 119 21.23 -9.64 -3.91
C ILE A 119 20.12 -10.01 -2.93
N TYR A 120 20.10 -9.38 -1.77
CA TYR A 120 19.09 -9.57 -0.75
C TYR A 120 17.68 -9.23 -1.27
N GLY A 121 17.53 -8.02 -1.86
CA GLY A 121 16.27 -7.55 -2.42
C GLY A 121 15.75 -8.48 -3.54
N LYS A 122 16.64 -8.96 -4.40
CA LYS A 122 16.29 -9.93 -5.44
C LYS A 122 15.73 -11.21 -4.83
N ALA A 123 16.44 -11.82 -3.87
CA ALA A 123 16.05 -13.11 -3.30
C ALA A 123 14.71 -13.04 -2.54
N ILE A 124 14.51 -12.00 -1.71
CA ILE A 124 13.24 -11.84 -0.98
C ILE A 124 12.09 -11.45 -1.92
N GLY A 125 12.36 -10.70 -2.99
CA GLY A 125 11.38 -10.34 -4.00
C GLY A 125 10.91 -11.56 -4.82
N GLU A 126 11.83 -12.45 -5.18
CA GLU A 126 11.50 -13.72 -5.84
C GLU A 126 10.62 -14.61 -4.95
N GLU A 127 10.94 -14.71 -3.65
CA GLU A 127 10.12 -15.47 -2.69
C GLU A 127 8.74 -14.84 -2.49
N ALA A 128 8.65 -13.50 -2.35
CA ALA A 128 7.38 -12.79 -2.24
C ALA A 128 6.50 -13.01 -3.47
N ARG A 129 7.07 -12.93 -4.67
CA ARG A 129 6.35 -13.20 -5.93
C ARG A 129 5.89 -14.65 -6.03
N TYR A 130 6.75 -15.60 -5.68
CA TYR A 130 6.40 -17.03 -5.64
C TYR A 130 5.23 -17.30 -4.69
N ARG A 131 5.13 -16.54 -3.60
CA ARG A 131 4.05 -16.63 -2.60
C ARG A 131 2.85 -15.73 -2.94
N GLU A 132 2.76 -15.27 -4.17
CA GLU A 132 1.64 -14.45 -4.68
C GLU A 132 1.39 -13.17 -3.86
N LYS A 133 2.46 -12.52 -3.38
CA LYS A 133 2.35 -11.24 -2.69
C LYS A 133 2.56 -10.10 -3.66
N ASP A 134 1.68 -9.10 -3.58
CA ASP A 134 1.74 -7.89 -4.38
C ASP A 134 2.55 -6.80 -3.70
N VAL A 135 2.57 -6.79 -2.36
CA VAL A 135 3.28 -5.81 -1.55
C VAL A 135 4.06 -6.50 -0.43
N LEU A 136 5.37 -6.26 -0.37
CA LEU A 136 6.22 -6.60 0.76
C LEU A 136 6.36 -5.39 1.70
N LEU A 137 6.01 -5.57 2.98
CA LEU A 137 6.03 -4.49 3.98
C LEU A 137 7.44 -4.28 4.54
N GLY A 138 8.25 -3.61 3.76
CA GLY A 138 9.66 -3.29 3.98
C GLY A 138 10.25 -2.49 2.82
N PRO A 139 11.49 -2.00 2.97
CA PRO A 139 12.36 -2.09 4.13
C PRO A 139 11.96 -1.17 5.27
N GLY A 140 12.40 -1.50 6.50
CA GLY A 140 12.39 -0.58 7.62
C GLY A 140 13.59 0.36 7.55
N VAL A 141 13.38 1.69 7.64
CA VAL A 141 14.45 2.68 7.49
C VAL A 141 14.46 3.78 8.58
N ASN A 142 13.73 3.55 9.68
CA ASN A 142 13.80 4.49 10.81
C ASN A 142 15.21 4.50 11.42
N ILE A 143 15.65 5.69 11.84
CA ILE A 143 16.98 5.89 12.39
C ILE A 143 17.04 5.48 13.87
N TYR A 144 18.07 4.77 14.28
CA TYR A 144 18.28 4.42 15.69
C TYR A 144 18.52 5.67 16.53
N ARG A 145 17.73 5.85 17.57
CA ARG A 145 17.89 6.93 18.56
C ARG A 145 18.50 6.41 19.84
N THR A 146 18.22 5.19 20.18
CA THR A 146 18.66 4.52 21.39
C THR A 146 18.78 3.03 21.13
N PRO A 147 19.75 2.34 21.73
CA PRO A 147 19.86 0.88 21.62
C PRO A 147 18.68 0.14 22.27
N LEU A 148 17.90 0.82 23.09
CA LEU A 148 16.76 0.22 23.80
C LEU A 148 15.48 0.17 22.98
N ASN A 149 15.46 0.67 21.74
CA ASN A 149 14.29 0.52 20.87
C ASN A 149 14.13 -0.95 20.44
N GLY A 150 12.98 -1.54 20.74
CA GLY A 150 12.69 -2.95 20.51
C GLY A 150 12.68 -3.41 19.04
N ARG A 151 12.72 -2.47 18.07
CA ARG A 151 12.70 -2.77 16.62
C ARG A 151 13.95 -2.32 15.87
N ASN A 152 15.04 -2.02 16.57
CA ASN A 152 16.30 -1.62 15.90
C ASN A 152 16.79 -2.71 14.91
N PHE A 153 16.61 -4.00 15.22
CA PHE A 153 17.00 -5.09 14.32
C PHE A 153 16.33 -5.00 12.94
N GLU A 154 15.16 -4.38 12.85
CA GLU A 154 14.35 -4.24 11.64
C GLU A 154 14.80 -3.06 10.75
N TYR A 155 15.70 -2.21 11.26
CA TYR A 155 16.14 -0.99 10.58
C TYR A 155 17.61 -1.07 10.16
N MET A 156 18.08 -0.06 9.40
CA MET A 156 19.39 -0.07 8.75
C MET A 156 20.47 0.74 9.49
N GLY A 157 20.22 1.16 10.74
CA GLY A 157 21.22 1.82 11.56
C GLY A 157 20.86 3.24 11.98
N GLU A 158 21.87 3.95 12.48
CA GLU A 158 21.76 5.33 12.99
C GLU A 158 22.17 6.39 11.97
N ASP A 159 22.86 5.98 10.89
CA ASP A 159 23.30 6.87 9.82
C ASP A 159 22.23 6.98 8.71
N PRO A 160 21.60 8.16 8.52
CA PRO A 160 20.58 8.35 7.49
C PRO A 160 21.13 8.21 6.07
N TYR A 161 22.40 8.49 5.84
CA TYR A 161 23.04 8.33 4.54
C TYR A 161 23.21 6.83 4.20
N LEU A 162 23.79 6.05 5.11
CA LEU A 162 23.93 4.61 4.94
C LEU A 162 22.57 3.93 4.73
N ALA A 163 21.59 4.24 5.55
CA ALA A 163 20.24 3.70 5.40
C ALA A 163 19.66 4.02 4.01
N GLY A 164 19.85 5.25 3.53
CA GLY A 164 19.41 5.66 2.18
C GLY A 164 20.14 4.93 1.07
N VAL A 165 21.46 4.73 1.18
CA VAL A 165 22.25 4.01 0.18
C VAL A 165 21.88 2.53 0.12
N MET A 166 21.66 1.90 1.26
CA MET A 166 21.35 0.48 1.35
C MET A 166 19.90 0.16 0.95
N CYS A 167 18.92 1.00 1.28
CA CYS A 167 17.54 0.72 0.95
C CYS A 167 17.22 0.82 -0.55
N VAL A 168 17.92 1.66 -1.32
CA VAL A 168 17.65 1.87 -2.74
C VAL A 168 17.79 0.59 -3.57
N PRO A 169 18.91 -0.15 -3.56
CA PRO A 169 19.00 -1.39 -4.32
C PRO A 169 18.06 -2.48 -3.81
N TYR A 170 17.81 -2.57 -2.50
CA TYR A 170 16.81 -3.46 -1.92
C TYR A 170 15.42 -3.24 -2.57
N ILE A 171 14.97 -2.00 -2.62
CA ILE A 171 13.69 -1.60 -3.20
C ILE A 171 13.62 -1.96 -4.69
N ARG A 172 14.61 -1.54 -5.45
CA ARG A 172 14.64 -1.75 -6.90
C ARG A 172 14.57 -3.23 -7.28
N GLU A 173 15.33 -4.07 -6.58
CA GLU A 173 15.39 -5.49 -6.91
C GLU A 173 14.11 -6.24 -6.54
N ILE A 174 13.42 -5.87 -5.45
CA ILE A 174 12.10 -6.42 -5.14
C ILE A 174 11.09 -6.04 -6.23
N GLN A 175 11.05 -4.77 -6.61
CA GLN A 175 10.08 -4.27 -7.57
C GLN A 175 10.30 -4.80 -9.00
N LYS A 176 11.49 -5.23 -9.36
CA LYS A 176 11.74 -5.97 -10.61
C LYS A 176 10.97 -7.30 -10.70
N ASN A 177 10.58 -7.87 -9.57
CA ASN A 177 9.75 -9.07 -9.52
C ASN A 177 8.24 -8.77 -9.62
N GLY A 178 7.85 -7.51 -9.84
CA GLY A 178 6.45 -7.10 -9.85
C GLY A 178 5.82 -7.07 -8.46
N VAL A 179 6.62 -6.98 -7.40
CA VAL A 179 6.19 -6.88 -5.99
C VAL A 179 6.50 -5.46 -5.51
N ALA A 180 5.49 -4.72 -5.08
CA ALA A 180 5.70 -3.41 -4.47
C ALA A 180 6.45 -3.54 -3.13
N VAL A 181 7.24 -2.55 -2.78
CA VAL A 181 7.74 -2.39 -1.42
C VAL A 181 6.88 -1.38 -0.67
N SER A 182 6.70 -1.56 0.63
CA SER A 182 6.12 -0.54 1.51
C SER A 182 7.16 -0.09 2.52
N VAL A 183 7.83 1.02 2.18
CA VAL A 183 8.92 1.56 3.02
C VAL A 183 8.36 2.06 4.34
N LYS A 184 8.96 1.64 5.47
CA LYS A 184 8.37 1.84 6.78
C LYS A 184 9.36 2.26 7.87
N HIS A 185 8.89 2.89 8.94
CA HIS A 185 7.54 3.42 9.20
C HIS A 185 7.60 4.94 9.08
N TYR A 186 6.88 5.51 8.14
CA TYR A 186 6.92 6.94 7.79
C TYR A 186 5.98 7.74 8.70
N ALA A 187 6.47 8.60 9.61
CA ALA A 187 7.87 8.75 9.95
C ALA A 187 8.02 8.85 11.48
N LEU A 188 9.28 8.74 11.93
CA LEU A 188 9.63 9.00 13.33
C LEU A 188 9.16 7.92 14.32
N ASN A 189 8.97 6.68 13.88
CA ASN A 189 8.77 5.54 14.76
C ASN A 189 10.12 5.06 15.34
N ASN A 190 10.66 5.83 16.27
CA ASN A 190 11.99 5.62 16.83
C ASN A 190 11.96 5.05 18.26
N GLN A 191 10.78 4.67 18.74
CA GLN A 191 10.57 4.02 20.02
C GLN A 191 9.28 3.20 19.98
N GLU A 192 9.31 2.00 20.58
CA GLU A 192 8.18 1.09 20.61
C GLU A 192 7.28 1.28 21.84
N LEU A 193 7.87 1.71 22.96
CA LEU A 193 7.08 2.00 24.16
C LEU A 193 6.09 3.15 23.89
N TRP A 194 4.80 2.88 24.09
CA TRP A 194 3.71 3.85 23.83
C TRP A 194 3.66 4.39 22.40
N ARG A 195 4.16 3.66 21.41
CA ARG A 195 4.27 4.11 20.00
C ARG A 195 2.96 4.68 19.41
N GLY A 196 1.79 4.17 19.79
CA GLY A 196 0.49 4.69 19.36
C GLY A 196 0.02 5.98 20.07
N HIS A 197 0.75 6.45 21.09
CA HIS A 197 0.36 7.60 21.92
C HIS A 197 1.38 8.74 21.89
N ILE A 198 2.63 8.45 21.54
CA ILE A 198 3.70 9.44 21.53
C ILE A 198 3.42 10.52 20.49
N ASP A 199 3.66 11.77 20.89
CA ASP A 199 3.69 12.92 19.99
C ASP A 199 5.13 13.43 19.85
N VAL A 200 5.75 13.12 18.71
CA VAL A 200 7.15 13.47 18.44
C VAL A 200 7.26 14.95 18.10
N GLN A 201 8.06 15.66 18.93
CA GLN A 201 8.38 17.08 18.74
C GLN A 201 9.84 17.22 18.31
N LEU A 202 10.09 17.92 17.22
CA LEU A 202 11.45 18.13 16.70
C LEU A 202 11.50 19.39 15.83
N SER A 203 12.73 19.90 15.62
CA SER A 203 12.98 20.99 14.69
C SER A 203 12.83 20.54 13.23
N ASN A 204 12.57 21.47 12.31
CA ASN A 204 12.58 21.17 10.87
C ASN A 204 13.94 20.64 10.41
N ARG A 205 15.03 21.21 10.97
CA ARG A 205 16.37 20.75 10.66
C ARG A 205 16.56 19.25 10.97
N ALA A 206 16.22 18.82 12.19
CA ALA A 206 16.29 17.42 12.57
C ALA A 206 15.41 16.53 11.70
N LEU A 207 14.19 16.97 11.38
CA LEU A 207 13.27 16.24 10.52
C LEU A 207 13.91 15.99 9.15
N HIS A 208 14.42 17.02 8.48
CA HIS A 208 14.93 16.93 7.11
C HIS A 208 16.36 16.41 6.98
N GLU A 209 17.22 16.57 8.01
CA GLU A 209 18.62 16.14 7.95
C GLU A 209 18.83 14.72 8.50
N ILE A 210 17.99 14.26 9.43
CA ILE A 210 18.19 12.98 10.12
C ILE A 210 17.10 11.96 9.82
N TYR A 211 15.81 12.32 9.97
CA TYR A 211 14.74 11.32 9.98
C TYR A 211 14.13 11.04 8.61
N LEU A 212 14.15 11.99 7.70
CA LEU A 212 13.54 11.85 6.37
C LEU A 212 14.50 11.43 5.25
N PRO A 213 15.83 11.57 5.31
CA PRO A 213 16.69 11.32 4.15
C PRO A 213 16.61 9.89 3.61
N ALA A 214 16.51 8.88 4.47
CA ALA A 214 16.37 7.48 4.02
C ALA A 214 15.04 7.25 3.27
N PHE A 215 13.93 7.80 3.75
CA PHE A 215 12.64 7.77 3.05
C PHE A 215 12.67 8.53 1.74
N LYS A 216 13.30 9.72 1.72
CA LYS A 216 13.49 10.48 0.48
C LYS A 216 14.29 9.69 -0.56
N ALA A 217 15.36 9.02 -0.14
CA ALA A 217 16.15 8.16 -1.01
C ALA A 217 15.32 6.97 -1.52
N ALA A 218 14.52 6.34 -0.65
CA ALA A 218 13.63 5.25 -1.01
C ALA A 218 12.62 5.65 -2.10
N VAL A 219 12.00 6.82 -1.96
CA VAL A 219 11.04 7.36 -2.92
C VAL A 219 11.74 7.83 -4.20
N GLN A 220 12.65 8.82 -4.10
CA GLN A 220 13.18 9.50 -5.28
C GLN A 220 14.26 8.71 -6.02
N LYS A 221 15.04 7.89 -5.31
CA LYS A 221 16.10 7.06 -5.93
C LYS A 221 15.69 5.60 -6.05
N GLY A 222 15.01 5.06 -5.04
CA GLY A 222 14.51 3.68 -5.05
C GLY A 222 13.31 3.49 -5.95
N GLY A 223 12.48 4.51 -6.12
CA GLY A 223 11.23 4.45 -6.85
C GLY A 223 10.21 3.57 -6.12
N ALA A 224 10.14 3.67 -4.80
CA ALA A 224 9.20 2.88 -3.99
C ALA A 224 7.76 3.13 -4.42
N TRP A 225 6.98 2.06 -4.62
CA TRP A 225 5.59 2.17 -5.05
C TRP A 225 4.62 2.38 -3.89
N THR A 226 4.99 1.95 -2.69
CA THR A 226 4.17 2.23 -1.50
C THR A 226 5.01 2.68 -0.30
N VAL A 227 4.37 3.39 0.64
CA VAL A 227 4.96 3.86 1.89
C VAL A 227 4.00 3.54 3.02
N MET A 228 4.51 3.01 4.13
CA MET A 228 3.69 2.73 5.32
C MET A 228 3.84 3.85 6.35
N GLY A 229 2.72 4.46 6.72
CA GLY A 229 2.66 5.44 7.81
C GLY A 229 2.99 4.82 9.16
N ALA A 230 3.50 5.64 10.09
CA ALA A 230 3.85 5.20 11.43
C ALA A 230 2.71 5.37 12.43
N TYR A 231 2.79 4.67 13.56
CA TYR A 231 1.77 4.76 14.63
C TYR A 231 1.77 6.08 15.39
N ASN A 232 2.94 6.68 15.58
CA ASN A 232 3.12 7.83 16.43
C ASN A 232 2.49 9.10 15.86
N LYS A 233 2.25 10.07 16.72
CA LYS A 233 1.97 11.43 16.29
C LYS A 233 3.26 12.17 15.96
N VAL A 234 3.14 13.14 15.09
CA VAL A 234 4.16 14.14 14.78
C VAL A 234 3.53 15.51 14.83
N ARG A 235 3.94 16.32 15.81
CA ARG A 235 3.41 17.67 16.01
C ARG A 235 1.89 17.72 16.12
N GLY A 236 1.33 16.79 16.92
CA GLY A 236 -0.08 16.73 17.25
C GLY A 236 -0.95 15.84 16.35
N GLN A 237 -0.47 15.45 15.17
CA GLN A 237 -1.23 14.65 14.19
C GLN A 237 -0.63 13.26 14.02
N HIS A 238 -1.44 12.20 13.95
CA HIS A 238 -0.95 10.84 13.71
C HIS A 238 -0.28 10.74 12.34
N ALA A 239 0.90 10.12 12.26
CA ALA A 239 1.72 10.06 11.05
C ALA A 239 0.98 9.45 9.85
N CYS A 240 0.10 8.47 10.08
CA CYS A 240 -0.71 7.84 9.03
C CYS A 240 -1.69 8.79 8.33
N HIS A 241 -2.00 9.94 8.91
CA HIS A 241 -2.85 10.96 8.28
C HIS A 241 -2.38 12.40 8.61
N ASN A 242 -1.07 12.56 8.68
CA ASN A 242 -0.42 13.85 8.95
C ASN A 242 -0.23 14.65 7.68
N ASP A 243 -0.92 15.79 7.54
CA ASP A 243 -0.88 16.63 6.35
C ASP A 243 0.55 17.11 5.99
N LEU A 244 1.36 17.46 6.99
CA LEU A 244 2.75 17.86 6.75
C LEU A 244 3.57 16.71 6.14
N LEU A 245 3.44 15.51 6.69
CA LEU A 245 4.23 14.37 6.23
C LEU A 245 3.75 13.86 4.88
N LEU A 246 2.45 13.62 4.71
CA LEU A 246 1.92 12.92 3.54
C LEU A 246 1.69 13.87 2.36
N ASN A 247 0.90 14.94 2.54
CA ASN A 247 0.62 15.84 1.44
C ASN A 247 1.81 16.74 1.10
N LYS A 248 2.35 17.48 2.10
CA LYS A 248 3.36 18.50 1.82
C LYS A 248 4.71 17.91 1.47
N ILE A 249 5.24 17.00 2.31
CA ILE A 249 6.59 16.46 2.10
C ILE A 249 6.58 15.29 1.12
N LEU A 250 5.78 14.24 1.38
CA LEU A 250 5.84 13.02 0.59
C LEU A 250 5.30 13.23 -0.84
N LYS A 251 4.02 13.64 -0.96
CA LYS A 251 3.35 13.77 -2.26
C LYS A 251 3.81 15.03 -3.02
N ASN A 252 3.85 16.21 -2.39
CA ASN A 252 4.19 17.44 -3.09
C ASN A 252 5.71 17.65 -3.25
N ASP A 253 6.49 17.72 -2.15
CA ASP A 253 7.91 18.07 -2.24
C ASP A 253 8.76 16.97 -2.90
N TRP A 254 8.43 15.69 -2.66
CA TRP A 254 9.18 14.57 -3.24
C TRP A 254 8.56 14.01 -4.50
N GLY A 255 7.33 14.39 -4.85
CA GLY A 255 6.63 13.94 -6.04
C GLY A 255 6.23 12.48 -5.98
N PHE A 256 5.87 11.98 -4.78
CA PHE A 256 5.41 10.60 -4.62
C PHE A 256 3.99 10.44 -5.18
N ASP A 257 3.86 9.60 -6.18
CA ASP A 257 2.61 9.27 -6.88
C ASP A 257 2.10 7.85 -6.58
N GLY A 258 2.74 7.18 -5.61
CA GLY A 258 2.35 5.84 -5.17
C GLY A 258 1.37 5.84 -4.01
N VAL A 259 1.18 4.68 -3.38
CA VAL A 259 0.17 4.42 -2.36
C VAL A 259 0.72 4.56 -0.95
N VAL A 260 0.04 5.30 -0.09
CA VAL A 260 0.30 5.38 1.35
C VAL A 260 -0.64 4.39 2.07
N VAL A 261 -0.06 3.42 2.76
CA VAL A 261 -0.81 2.50 3.63
C VAL A 261 -0.58 2.84 5.10
N THR A 262 -1.55 2.56 5.97
CA THR A 262 -1.29 2.66 7.41
C THR A 262 -0.41 1.53 7.90
N ASP A 263 0.33 1.71 8.99
CA ASP A 263 0.60 0.59 9.90
C ASP A 263 -0.73 0.10 10.50
N TRP A 264 -0.80 -1.16 10.95
CA TRP A 264 -2.05 -1.84 11.28
C TRP A 264 -2.79 -1.21 12.46
N GLY A 265 -3.88 -0.50 12.17
CA GLY A 265 -4.62 0.30 13.14
C GLY A 265 -4.03 1.69 13.36
N GLY A 266 -3.26 2.21 12.42
CA GLY A 266 -2.61 3.53 12.52
C GLY A 266 -3.50 4.72 12.15
N ALA A 267 -4.68 4.52 11.57
CA ALA A 267 -5.66 5.59 11.36
C ALA A 267 -6.48 5.86 12.62
N HIS A 268 -6.85 7.12 12.85
CA HIS A 268 -7.56 7.56 14.06
C HIS A 268 -8.64 8.63 13.80
N ASP A 269 -8.77 9.11 12.56
CA ASP A 269 -9.75 10.12 12.17
C ASP A 269 -10.14 9.97 10.71
N THR A 270 -11.45 9.93 10.41
CA THR A 270 -11.96 9.74 9.04
C THR A 270 -11.70 10.95 8.15
N TYR A 271 -11.89 12.16 8.68
CA TYR A 271 -11.72 13.38 7.89
C TYR A 271 -10.24 13.59 7.54
N GLU A 272 -9.36 13.46 8.53
CA GLU A 272 -7.92 13.57 8.30
C GLU A 272 -7.42 12.45 7.36
N ALA A 273 -7.85 11.20 7.54
CA ALA A 273 -7.50 10.11 6.65
C ALA A 273 -7.97 10.34 5.20
N ALA A 274 -9.16 10.91 5.03
CA ALA A 274 -9.70 11.25 3.72
C ALA A 274 -8.93 12.38 3.04
N MET A 275 -8.53 13.42 3.79
CA MET A 275 -8.01 14.68 3.24
C MET A 275 -6.48 14.78 3.21
N ASN A 276 -5.80 14.05 4.10
CA ASN A 276 -4.38 14.28 4.36
C ASN A 276 -3.45 13.25 3.71
N GLY A 277 -3.90 12.60 2.62
CA GLY A 277 -3.02 11.82 1.75
C GLY A 277 -2.82 10.36 2.15
N LEU A 278 -3.61 9.81 3.08
CA LEU A 278 -3.69 8.37 3.30
C LEU A 278 -4.51 7.71 2.18
N ASP A 279 -4.05 6.58 1.64
CA ASP A 279 -4.71 5.92 0.52
C ASP A 279 -5.38 4.61 0.95
N ILE A 280 -4.71 3.74 1.71
CA ILE A 280 -5.28 2.47 2.18
C ILE A 280 -5.15 2.35 3.69
N GLU A 281 -6.27 2.12 4.37
CA GLU A 281 -6.29 1.79 5.78
C GLU A 281 -6.20 0.28 5.98
N MET A 282 -5.08 -0.15 6.57
CA MET A 282 -4.90 -1.50 7.08
C MET A 282 -5.05 -1.48 8.58
N GLY A 283 -5.70 -2.49 9.15
CA GLY A 283 -5.99 -2.39 10.54
C GLY A 283 -6.20 -3.71 11.28
N SER A 284 -6.46 -3.51 12.55
CA SER A 284 -6.91 -4.55 13.47
C SER A 284 -8.11 -4.00 14.25
N TYR A 285 -8.75 -4.83 15.07
CA TYR A 285 -9.87 -4.41 15.91
C TYR A 285 -9.50 -3.33 16.95
N THR A 286 -8.28 -2.83 16.94
CA THR A 286 -7.80 -1.74 17.81
C THR A 286 -7.82 -0.37 17.15
N ASN A 287 -8.47 -0.20 15.99
CA ASN A 287 -8.54 1.06 15.26
C ASN A 287 -9.37 2.17 15.95
N GLY A 288 -9.99 1.89 17.10
CA GLY A 288 -10.79 2.84 17.87
C GLY A 288 -12.25 2.94 17.45
N LEU A 289 -12.67 2.32 16.33
CA LEU A 289 -14.06 2.31 15.88
C LEU A 289 -14.87 1.15 16.45
N THR A 290 -14.20 0.05 16.76
CA THR A 290 -14.81 -1.10 17.42
C THR A 290 -13.84 -1.70 18.43
N SER A 291 -14.34 -2.03 19.60
CA SER A 291 -13.63 -2.75 20.65
C SER A 291 -14.16 -4.18 20.80
N GLU A 292 -15.12 -4.58 19.99
CA GLU A 292 -15.81 -5.85 20.12
C GLU A 292 -15.09 -6.97 19.36
N SER A 293 -15.33 -8.19 19.78
CA SER A 293 -14.82 -9.39 19.13
C SER A 293 -15.40 -9.63 17.72
N ALA A 294 -16.58 -9.09 17.44
CA ALA A 294 -17.20 -9.08 16.12
C ALA A 294 -16.63 -7.95 15.25
N PHE A 295 -15.35 -8.00 15.00
CA PHE A 295 -14.65 -7.04 14.16
C PHE A 295 -15.16 -7.08 12.73
N THR A 296 -15.47 -5.91 12.16
CA THR A 296 -15.82 -5.76 10.75
C THR A 296 -14.89 -4.73 10.10
N PHE A 297 -14.32 -5.06 8.93
CA PHE A 297 -13.49 -4.16 8.15
C PHE A 297 -14.29 -2.93 7.67
N ASP A 298 -15.59 -3.05 7.59
CA ASP A 298 -16.53 -1.98 7.24
C ASP A 298 -16.54 -0.80 8.21
N ASP A 299 -16.08 -1.00 9.45
CA ASP A 299 -16.06 0.02 10.49
C ASP A 299 -14.75 0.82 10.55
N TYR A 300 -13.81 0.56 9.63
CA TYR A 300 -12.60 1.34 9.48
C TYR A 300 -12.90 2.80 9.11
N TYR A 301 -11.95 3.70 9.38
CA TYR A 301 -12.09 5.13 9.11
C TYR A 301 -12.30 5.42 7.62
N LEU A 302 -11.58 4.71 6.72
CA LEU A 302 -11.75 4.81 5.27
C LEU A 302 -12.80 3.85 4.68
N ALA A 303 -13.61 3.18 5.51
CA ALA A 303 -14.71 2.33 5.09
C ALA A 303 -16.07 3.06 5.12
N LYS A 304 -17.08 2.50 5.80
CA LYS A 304 -18.42 3.12 5.92
C LYS A 304 -18.43 4.55 6.45
N PRO A 305 -17.59 4.95 7.43
CA PRO A 305 -17.51 6.35 7.86
C PRO A 305 -17.13 7.28 6.72
N TYR A 306 -16.14 6.92 5.91
CA TYR A 306 -15.72 7.71 4.75
C TYR A 306 -16.80 7.75 3.66
N LEU A 307 -17.40 6.61 3.32
CA LEU A 307 -18.52 6.55 2.38
C LEU A 307 -19.66 7.49 2.78
N ARG A 308 -19.96 7.55 4.08
CA ARG A 308 -20.97 8.47 4.62
C ARG A 308 -20.57 9.92 4.40
N MET A 309 -19.32 10.29 4.71
CA MET A 309 -18.83 11.66 4.50
C MET A 309 -18.88 12.09 3.03
N LEU A 310 -18.55 11.20 2.10
CA LEU A 310 -18.66 11.45 0.66
C LEU A 310 -20.11 11.69 0.25
N LYS A 311 -21.06 10.84 0.69
CA LYS A 311 -22.48 10.99 0.38
C LYS A 311 -23.11 12.24 0.99
N GLU A 312 -22.65 12.67 2.13
CA GLU A 312 -23.07 13.89 2.82
C GLU A 312 -22.37 15.18 2.31
N GLY A 313 -21.41 15.06 1.38
CA GLY A 313 -20.65 16.18 0.85
C GLY A 313 -19.70 16.83 1.88
N LYS A 314 -19.33 16.12 2.94
CA LYS A 314 -18.38 16.58 3.97
C LYS A 314 -16.93 16.54 3.50
N VAL A 315 -16.65 15.66 2.55
CA VAL A 315 -15.37 15.57 1.84
C VAL A 315 -15.63 15.54 0.34
N PRO A 316 -14.75 16.11 -0.49
CA PRO A 316 -14.91 16.12 -1.95
C PRO A 316 -14.86 14.71 -2.55
N MET A 317 -15.67 14.44 -3.58
CA MET A 317 -15.61 13.17 -4.33
C MET A 317 -14.25 12.92 -4.98
N SER A 318 -13.51 13.97 -5.33
CA SER A 318 -12.15 13.85 -5.87
C SER A 318 -11.18 13.16 -4.91
N THR A 319 -11.45 13.16 -3.61
CA THR A 319 -10.57 12.49 -2.64
C THR A 319 -10.56 10.97 -2.79
N VAL A 320 -11.68 10.35 -3.20
CA VAL A 320 -11.73 8.91 -3.43
C VAL A 320 -11.19 8.51 -4.81
N ASP A 321 -11.21 9.43 -5.76
CA ASP A 321 -10.61 9.21 -7.09
C ASP A 321 -9.09 9.39 -7.07
N ASP A 322 -8.57 10.16 -6.10
CA ASP A 322 -7.13 10.39 -5.90
C ASP A 322 -6.42 9.21 -5.22
N LYS A 323 -7.11 8.48 -4.35
CA LYS A 323 -6.59 7.31 -3.63
C LYS A 323 -6.44 6.09 -4.53
#